data_e27ea8979f147a1ef2c21f8e1a22197f
#
_entry.id   e27ea8979f147a1ef2c21f8e1a22197f
#
_cell.length_a   1.000
_cell.length_b   1.000
_cell.length_c   1.000
_cell.angle_alpha   90.00
_cell.angle_beta   90.00
_cell.angle_gamma   90.00
#
_symmetry.space_group_name_H-M   'P 1'
#
loop_
_entity.id
_entity.type
_entity.pdbx_description
1 polymer ?
#
loop_
_entity_poly.entity_id
_entity_poly.type
_entity_poly.pdbx_seq_one_letter_code
_entity_poly.pdbx_strand_id
1 'polypeptide(L)'
;PEWPEVVRKLALEALEALPGAKALVANPEDLPHLEALAKERGVELKAEPALRLGVRAVGAEGKTQVENSLLARLDRAWDALSSKVAQALWG
;
A
#
# COMPACT_ATOMS: atom_id res chain seq x y z
N PRO A 1 10.62 13.05 2.31
CA PRO A 1 9.75 12.79 1.18
C PRO A 1 8.32 13.27 1.43
N GLU A 2 7.71 13.80 0.38
CA GLU A 2 6.35 14.29 0.49
C GLU A 2 5.35 13.15 0.44
N TRP A 3 4.23 13.32 1.12
CA TRP A 3 3.17 12.29 1.17
C TRP A 3 2.66 11.85 -0.20
N PRO A 4 2.45 12.75 -1.18
CA PRO A 4 2.00 12.28 -2.50
C PRO A 4 2.95 11.27 -3.16
N GLU A 5 4.24 11.43 -2.96
CA GLU A 5 5.21 10.48 -3.49
C GLU A 5 5.16 9.16 -2.75
N VAL A 6 4.98 9.21 -1.44
CA VAL A 6 4.89 8.02 -0.60
C VAL A 6 3.66 7.20 -0.97
N VAL A 7 2.49 7.84 -1.09
CA VAL A 7 1.27 7.12 -1.41
C VAL A 7 1.30 6.51 -2.82
N ARG A 8 1.91 7.18 -3.78
CA ARG A 8 2.09 6.63 -5.12
C ARG A 8 2.99 5.40 -5.10
N LYS A 9 4.05 5.46 -4.32
CA LYS A 9 4.96 4.32 -4.17
C LYS A 9 4.27 3.13 -3.53
N LEU A 10 3.47 3.38 -2.49
CA LEU A 10 2.68 2.35 -1.83
C LEU A 10 1.69 1.70 -2.81
N ALA A 11 1.05 2.53 -3.64
CA ALA A 11 0.11 2.05 -4.65
C ALA A 11 0.80 1.19 -5.71
N LEU A 12 1.96 1.63 -6.19
CA LEU A 12 2.74 0.85 -7.15
C LEU A 12 3.14 -0.50 -6.60
N GLU A 13 3.61 -0.53 -5.37
CA GLU A 13 3.99 -1.79 -4.71
C GLU A 13 2.79 -2.73 -4.57
N ALA A 14 1.64 -2.19 -4.21
CA ALA A 14 0.42 -2.99 -4.08
C ALA A 14 -0.02 -3.57 -5.43
N LEU A 15 0.05 -2.76 -6.49
CA LEU A 15 -0.30 -3.21 -7.84
C LEU A 15 0.69 -4.24 -8.37
N GLU A 16 1.96 -4.11 -8.04
CA GLU A 16 2.96 -5.10 -8.42
C GLU A 16 2.75 -6.43 -7.70
N ALA A 17 2.32 -6.36 -6.44
CA ALA A 17 2.02 -7.56 -5.66
C ALA A 17 0.75 -8.27 -6.13
N LEU A 18 -0.13 -7.55 -6.81
CA LEU A 18 -1.38 -8.11 -7.35
C LEU A 18 -1.54 -7.71 -8.82
N PRO A 19 -0.86 -8.41 -9.74
CA PRO A 19 -0.89 -8.05 -11.17
C PRO A 19 -2.26 -8.04 -11.81
N GLY A 20 -3.21 -8.80 -11.26
CA GLY A 20 -4.59 -8.84 -11.76
C GLY A 20 -5.52 -7.83 -11.11
N ALA A 21 -4.98 -6.82 -10.43
CA ALA A 21 -5.80 -5.83 -9.74
C ALA A 21 -6.68 -5.04 -10.71
N LYS A 22 -7.93 -4.84 -10.32
CA LYS A 22 -8.90 -4.05 -11.10
C LYS A 22 -9.26 -2.75 -10.41
N ALA A 23 -9.02 -2.63 -9.11
CA ALA A 23 -9.33 -1.43 -8.36
C ALA A 23 -8.22 -1.12 -7.37
N LEU A 24 -8.08 0.16 -7.08
CA LEU A 24 -7.16 0.65 -6.07
C LEU A 24 -7.98 1.46 -5.07
N VAL A 25 -7.93 1.07 -3.81
CA VAL A 25 -8.68 1.72 -2.75
C VAL A 25 -7.73 2.56 -1.90
N ALA A 26 -8.13 3.78 -1.61
CA ALA A 26 -7.32 4.70 -0.82
C ALA A 26 -8.22 5.67 -0.06
N ASN A 27 -7.64 6.40 0.88
CA ASN A 27 -8.34 7.45 1.57
C ASN A 27 -8.78 8.52 0.53
N PRO A 28 -9.99 9.10 0.68
CA PRO A 28 -10.45 10.13 -0.27
C PRO A 28 -9.48 11.29 -0.48
N GLU A 29 -8.70 11.64 0.54
CA GLU A 29 -7.71 12.70 0.44
C GLU A 29 -6.53 12.31 -0.45
N ASP A 30 -6.27 11.02 -0.59
CA ASP A 30 -5.15 10.52 -1.39
C ASP A 30 -5.53 10.23 -2.84
N LEU A 31 -6.82 10.14 -3.16
CA LEU A 31 -7.26 9.81 -4.51
C LEU A 31 -6.70 10.74 -5.60
N PRO A 32 -6.67 12.08 -5.39
CA PRO A 32 -6.10 12.96 -6.40
C PRO A 32 -4.65 12.65 -6.76
N HIS A 33 -3.89 12.12 -5.81
CA HIS A 33 -2.50 11.76 -6.04
C HIS A 33 -2.33 10.45 -6.81
N LEU A 34 -3.40 9.67 -6.90
CA LEU A 34 -3.37 8.36 -7.55
C LEU A 34 -4.09 8.33 -8.90
N GLU A 35 -4.76 9.42 -9.29
CA GLU A 35 -5.53 9.46 -10.53
C GLU A 35 -4.69 9.12 -11.76
N ALA A 36 -3.52 9.72 -11.89
CA ALA A 36 -2.64 9.48 -13.03
C ALA A 36 -2.18 8.02 -13.07
N LEU A 37 -1.82 7.47 -11.91
CA LEU A 37 -1.38 6.10 -11.80
C LEU A 37 -2.50 5.12 -12.14
N ALA A 38 -3.71 5.37 -11.63
CA ALA A 38 -4.86 4.52 -11.91
C ALA A 38 -5.19 4.51 -13.40
N LYS A 39 -5.12 5.68 -14.05
CA LYS A 39 -5.34 5.81 -15.47
C LYS A 39 -4.31 5.04 -16.28
N GLU A 40 -3.05 5.18 -15.90
CA GLU A 40 -1.94 4.51 -16.54
C GLU A 40 -2.05 2.99 -16.44
N ARG A 41 -2.49 2.51 -15.29
CA ARG A 41 -2.62 1.07 -15.03
C ARG A 41 -3.97 0.49 -15.39
N GLY A 42 -4.95 1.33 -15.73
CA GLY A 42 -6.28 0.88 -16.10
C GLY A 42 -7.08 0.30 -14.93
N VAL A 43 -6.85 0.81 -13.73
CA VAL A 43 -7.58 0.38 -12.53
C VAL A 43 -8.55 1.46 -12.08
N GLU A 44 -9.62 1.06 -11.37
CA GLU A 44 -10.56 1.99 -10.80
C GLU A 44 -10.05 2.51 -9.47
N LEU A 45 -10.40 3.76 -9.15
CA LEU A 45 -10.11 4.32 -7.84
C LEU A 45 -11.37 4.27 -6.98
N LYS A 46 -11.22 3.84 -5.74
CA LYS A 46 -12.31 3.80 -4.78
C LYS A 46 -11.88 4.48 -3.50
N ALA A 47 -12.80 5.24 -2.91
CA ALA A 47 -12.53 5.94 -1.67
C ALA A 47 -12.91 5.10 -0.47
N GLU A 48 -12.03 5.06 0.53
CA GLU A 48 -12.30 4.39 1.80
C GLU A 48 -11.78 5.28 2.93
N PRO A 49 -12.66 6.03 3.60
CA PRO A 49 -12.22 6.95 4.66
C PRO A 49 -11.53 6.27 5.83
N ALA A 50 -11.83 5.00 6.08
CA ALA A 50 -11.20 4.25 7.17
C ALA A 50 -9.76 3.86 6.85
N LEU A 51 -9.37 3.86 5.57
CA LEU A 51 -8.04 3.48 5.14
C LEU A 51 -7.11 4.70 5.21
N ARG A 52 -6.25 4.70 6.21
CA ARG A 52 -5.31 5.80 6.43
C ARG A 52 -3.88 5.33 6.23
N LEU A 53 -3.04 6.22 5.73
CA LEU A 53 -1.61 5.98 5.54
C LEU A 53 -1.31 4.75 4.67
N GLY A 54 -2.21 4.46 3.72
CA GLY A 54 -1.99 3.30 2.88
C GLY A 54 -2.98 3.19 1.74
N VAL A 55 -2.84 2.10 1.00
CA VAL A 55 -3.67 1.78 -0.15
C VAL A 55 -3.98 0.29 -0.16
N ARG A 56 -5.01 -0.08 -0.91
CA ARG A 56 -5.38 -1.48 -1.08
C ARG A 56 -5.61 -1.75 -2.58
N ALA A 57 -4.98 -2.78 -3.11
CA ALA A 57 -5.24 -3.26 -4.46
C ALA A 57 -6.24 -4.41 -4.38
N VAL A 58 -7.26 -4.39 -5.22
CA VAL A 58 -8.34 -5.38 -5.22
C VAL A 58 -8.41 -6.06 -6.57
N GLY A 59 -8.52 -7.38 -6.57
CA GLY A 59 -8.65 -8.18 -7.78
C GLY A 59 -10.03 -8.07 -8.40
N ALA A 60 -10.19 -8.67 -9.60
CA ALA A 60 -11.37 -8.54 -10.44
C ALA A 60 -12.68 -8.95 -9.75
N GLU A 61 -12.62 -9.94 -8.88
CA GLU A 61 -13.82 -10.45 -8.21
C GLU A 61 -13.93 -10.01 -6.75
N GLY A 62 -13.01 -9.15 -6.30
CA GLY A 62 -12.96 -8.72 -4.92
C GLY A 62 -12.49 -9.81 -3.96
N LYS A 63 -12.11 -10.98 -4.46
CA LYS A 63 -11.66 -12.11 -3.64
C LYS A 63 -10.21 -12.02 -3.24
N THR A 64 -9.39 -11.36 -4.06
CA THR A 64 -7.99 -11.14 -3.76
C THR A 64 -7.77 -9.67 -3.50
N GLN A 65 -7.00 -9.37 -2.47
CA GLN A 65 -6.65 -7.99 -2.16
C GLN A 65 -5.29 -7.94 -1.48
N VAL A 66 -4.57 -6.87 -1.75
CA VAL A 66 -3.27 -6.60 -1.13
C VAL A 66 -3.34 -5.23 -0.50
N GLU A 67 -3.13 -5.17 0.80
CA GLU A 67 -3.06 -3.91 1.51
C GLU A 67 -1.60 -3.54 1.74
N ASN A 68 -1.25 -2.32 1.37
CA ASN A 68 0.10 -1.80 1.58
C ASN A 68 -0.03 -0.44 2.27
N SER A 69 0.45 -0.36 3.49
CA SER A 69 0.35 0.85 4.29
C SER A 69 1.68 1.16 4.95
N LEU A 70 1.83 2.42 5.34
CA LEU A 70 3.01 2.86 6.08
C LEU A 70 3.11 2.12 7.41
N LEU A 71 1.97 1.90 8.09
CA LEU A 71 1.95 1.17 9.36
C LEU A 71 2.38 -0.29 9.18
N ALA A 72 1.90 -0.95 8.14
CA ALA A 72 2.29 -2.34 7.86
C ALA A 72 3.79 -2.44 7.54
N ARG A 73 4.33 -1.44 6.83
CA ARG A 73 5.76 -1.40 6.54
C ARG A 73 6.60 -1.18 7.79
N LEU A 74 6.12 -0.33 8.69
CA LEU A 74 6.79 -0.10 9.97
C LEU A 74 6.79 -1.34 10.83
N ASP A 75 5.68 -2.08 10.87
CA ASP A 75 5.59 -3.34 11.60
C ASP A 75 6.62 -4.34 11.08
N ARG A 76 6.73 -4.49 9.77
CA ARG A 76 7.70 -5.41 9.19
C ARG A 76 9.14 -4.99 9.48
N ALA A 77 9.42 -3.69 9.41
CA ALA A 77 10.73 -3.16 9.72
C ALA A 77 11.06 -3.34 11.20
N TRP A 78 10.07 -3.15 12.06
CA TRP A 78 10.22 -3.34 13.51
C TRP A 78 10.54 -4.78 13.86
N ASP A 79 9.85 -5.74 13.25
CA ASP A 79 10.11 -7.16 13.47
C ASP A 79 11.54 -7.53 13.05
N ALA A 80 11.98 -7.04 11.91
CA ALA A 80 13.33 -7.29 11.43
C ALA A 80 14.38 -6.69 12.36
N LEU A 81 14.14 -5.46 12.84
CA LEU A 81 15.01 -4.78 13.78
C LEU A 81 15.06 -5.51 15.12
N SER A 82 13.90 -5.94 15.62
CA SER A 82 13.81 -6.67 16.88
C SER A 82 14.60 -7.96 16.84
N SER A 83 14.53 -8.69 15.73
CA SER A 83 15.31 -9.92 15.54
C SER A 83 16.81 -9.65 15.58
N LYS A 84 17.26 -8.60 14.91
CA LYS A 84 18.67 -8.22 14.90
C LYS A 84 19.15 -7.79 16.27
N VAL A 85 18.34 -7.04 17.01
CA VAL A 85 18.67 -6.62 18.36
C VAL A 85 18.78 -7.81 19.28
N ALA A 86 17.83 -8.74 19.19
CA ALA A 86 17.86 -9.96 19.98
C ALA A 86 19.13 -10.78 19.70
N GLN A 87 19.51 -10.92 18.44
CA GLN A 87 20.74 -11.63 18.09
C GLN A 87 21.99 -10.94 18.63
N ALA A 88 22.01 -9.62 18.61
CA ALA A 88 23.14 -8.86 19.13
C ALA A 88 23.27 -9.00 20.65
N LEU A 89 22.14 -9.10 21.36
CA LEU A 89 22.12 -9.18 22.81
C LEU A 89 22.31 -10.62 23.33
N TRP A 90 21.77 -11.58 22.63
CA TRP A 90 21.70 -12.97 23.13
C TRP A 90 22.57 -13.97 22.39
N GLY A 91 23.23 -13.53 21.38
CA GLY A 91 24.09 -14.42 20.73
C GLY A 91 24.30 -14.57 19.36
#